data_5e91e9c2e3f89e4c572e20de7102f0ab
#
_entry.id   5e91e9c2e3f89e4c572e20de7102f0ab
#
_cell.length_a   1.000
_cell.length_b   1.000
_cell.length_c   1.000
_cell.angle_alpha   90.00
_cell.angle_beta   90.00
_cell.angle_gamma   90.00
#
_symmetry.space_group_name_H-M   'P 1'
#
loop_
_entity.id
_entity.type
_entity.pdbx_description
1 polymer ?
#
loop_
_entity_poly.entity_id
_entity_poly.type
_entity_poly.pdbx_seq_one_letter_code
_entity_poly.pdbx_strand_id
1 'polypeptide(L)'
;RLTDEISFTKQMELLDNEFAQIVKRHKRTIYTVCLMFSREKDELDDLFQEVLINIWKGLPAFRGGSKVDTWIWRVSLNTCIGIDRSKKRRGSSLPVTEGLSLIDDGDDGRQIRMLYDRIHRLQPFDRAIVLLWLENLPYEEIASIVGITVKNVSVRLFRIKEELKRMSNE
;
A
#
# COMPACT_ATOMS: atom_id res chain seq x y z
N ARG A 1 30.12 10.02 -28.50
CA ARG A 1 29.39 11.03 -27.68
C ARG A 1 27.96 11.27 -28.16
N LEU A 2 27.72 11.56 -29.42
CA LEU A 2 26.36 11.75 -29.99
C LEU A 2 25.53 10.46 -29.97
N THR A 3 26.14 9.32 -30.22
CA THR A 3 25.49 8.00 -30.15
C THR A 3 25.11 7.62 -28.72
N ASP A 4 25.91 8.03 -27.73
CA ASP A 4 25.64 7.76 -26.31
C ASP A 4 24.49 8.62 -25.78
N GLU A 5 24.42 9.89 -26.21
CA GLU A 5 23.33 10.81 -25.86
C GLU A 5 22.01 10.40 -26.47
N ILE A 6 22.00 9.98 -27.74
CA ILE A 6 20.80 9.46 -28.41
C ILE A 6 20.34 8.15 -27.76
N SER A 7 21.26 7.27 -27.40
CA SER A 7 20.96 6.03 -26.68
C SER A 7 20.36 6.32 -25.31
N PHE A 8 20.91 7.26 -24.56
CA PHE A 8 20.41 7.67 -23.24
C PHE A 8 19.01 8.27 -23.32
N THR A 9 18.78 9.21 -24.26
CA THR A 9 17.47 9.85 -24.46
C THR A 9 16.40 8.81 -24.81
N LYS A 10 16.72 7.90 -25.73
CA LYS A 10 15.80 6.82 -26.13
C LYS A 10 15.50 5.88 -24.97
N GLN A 11 16.47 5.60 -24.12
CA GLN A 11 16.29 4.75 -22.94
C GLN A 11 15.41 5.45 -21.89
N MET A 12 15.56 6.75 -21.70
CA MET A 12 14.70 7.55 -20.83
C MET A 12 13.26 7.60 -21.35
N GLU A 13 13.05 7.80 -22.64
CA GLU A 13 11.70 7.78 -23.25
C GLU A 13 11.00 6.43 -23.06
N LEU A 14 11.73 5.33 -23.20
CA LEU A 14 11.20 3.98 -22.97
C LEU A 14 10.80 3.78 -21.50
N LEU A 15 11.60 4.25 -20.56
CA LEU A 15 11.29 4.19 -19.12
C LEU A 15 10.08 5.05 -18.78
N ASP A 16 9.96 6.25 -19.36
CA ASP A 16 8.80 7.13 -19.17
C ASP A 16 7.51 6.46 -19.65
N ASN A 17 7.53 5.83 -20.81
CA ASN A 17 6.39 5.12 -21.36
C ASN A 17 6.01 3.90 -20.52
N GLU A 18 6.99 3.11 -20.10
CA GLU A 18 6.78 1.94 -19.25
C GLU A 18 6.21 2.33 -17.88
N PHE A 19 6.75 3.37 -17.27
CA PHE A 19 6.26 3.94 -16.03
C PHE A 19 4.80 4.39 -16.15
N ALA A 20 4.48 5.15 -17.20
CA ALA A 20 3.12 5.63 -17.44
C ALA A 20 2.11 4.48 -17.61
N GLN A 21 2.49 3.41 -18.31
CA GLN A 21 1.65 2.23 -18.46
C GLN A 21 1.44 1.48 -17.14
N ILE A 22 2.50 1.32 -16.34
CA ILE A 22 2.42 0.68 -15.02
C ILE A 22 1.50 1.46 -14.11
N VAL A 23 1.66 2.77 -14.03
CA VAL A 23 0.80 3.64 -13.20
C VAL A 23 -0.66 3.54 -13.64
N LYS A 24 -0.92 3.63 -14.93
CA LYS A 24 -2.29 3.51 -15.47
C LYS A 24 -2.92 2.17 -15.12
N ARG A 25 -2.17 1.07 -15.25
CA ARG A 25 -2.66 -0.29 -15.00
C ARG A 25 -2.87 -0.58 -13.52
N HIS A 26 -2.01 -0.04 -12.66
CA HIS A 26 -1.98 -0.35 -11.22
C HIS A 26 -2.48 0.79 -10.33
N LYS A 27 -3.02 1.84 -10.90
CA LYS A 27 -3.51 3.03 -10.18
C LYS A 27 -4.45 2.67 -9.04
N ARG A 28 -5.38 1.75 -9.27
CA ARG A 28 -6.33 1.29 -8.25
C ARG A 28 -5.63 0.61 -7.07
N THR A 29 -4.68 -0.28 -7.35
CA THR A 29 -3.89 -0.96 -6.32
C THR A 29 -3.11 0.04 -5.46
N ILE A 30 -2.42 0.97 -6.10
CA ILE A 30 -1.65 2.02 -5.40
C ILE A 30 -2.57 2.88 -4.54
N TYR A 31 -3.70 3.32 -5.10
CA TYR A 31 -4.70 4.11 -4.38
C TYR A 31 -5.25 3.36 -3.16
N THR A 32 -5.60 2.09 -3.31
CA THR A 32 -6.13 1.24 -2.23
C THR A 32 -5.14 1.13 -1.08
N VAL A 33 -3.86 0.92 -1.37
CA VAL A 33 -2.81 0.88 -0.34
C VAL A 33 -2.70 2.24 0.36
N CYS A 34 -2.61 3.32 -0.40
CA CYS A 34 -2.49 4.67 0.16
C CYS A 34 -3.70 5.03 1.03
N LEU A 35 -4.90 4.67 0.61
CA LEU A 35 -6.13 4.86 1.37
C LEU A 35 -6.08 4.14 2.72
N MET A 36 -5.54 2.92 2.75
CA MET A 36 -5.43 2.11 3.98
C MET A 36 -4.44 2.69 4.98
N PHE A 37 -3.49 3.52 4.55
CA PHE A 37 -2.46 4.13 5.38
C PHE A 37 -2.65 5.64 5.61
N SER A 38 -3.74 6.21 5.10
CA SER A 38 -4.05 7.64 5.23
C SER A 38 -5.37 7.85 5.97
N ARG A 39 -5.54 9.02 6.57
CA ARG A 39 -6.76 9.42 7.28
C ARG A 39 -7.49 10.56 6.59
N GLU A 40 -6.76 11.37 5.86
CA GLU A 40 -7.28 12.52 5.13
C GLU A 40 -6.73 12.59 3.71
N LYS A 41 -7.37 13.39 2.87
CA LYS A 41 -7.04 13.46 1.44
C LYS A 41 -5.62 13.95 1.17
N ASP A 42 -5.14 14.94 1.91
CA ASP A 42 -3.79 15.49 1.71
C ASP A 42 -2.72 14.42 2.02
N GLU A 43 -2.91 13.65 3.07
CA GLU A 43 -2.05 12.51 3.40
C GLU A 43 -2.09 11.43 2.31
N LEU A 44 -3.29 11.12 1.80
CA LEU A 44 -3.46 10.16 0.69
C LEU A 44 -2.69 10.61 -0.55
N ASP A 45 -2.82 11.87 -0.94
CA ASP A 45 -2.15 12.43 -2.11
C ASP A 45 -0.63 12.40 -1.94
N ASP A 46 -0.12 12.72 -0.76
CA ASP A 46 1.32 12.66 -0.44
C ASP A 46 1.86 11.23 -0.51
N LEU A 47 1.14 10.27 0.07
CA LEU A 47 1.51 8.85 -0.01
C LEU A 47 1.50 8.35 -1.45
N PHE A 48 0.49 8.72 -2.22
CA PHE A 48 0.39 8.35 -3.63
C PHE A 48 1.59 8.85 -4.43
N GLN A 49 1.99 10.10 -4.23
CA GLN A 49 3.19 10.67 -4.88
C GLN A 49 4.47 9.95 -4.46
N GLU A 50 4.65 9.65 -3.18
CA GLU A 50 5.82 8.90 -2.70
C GLU A 50 5.90 7.50 -3.29
N VAL A 51 4.77 6.82 -3.41
CA VAL A 51 4.73 5.51 -4.08
C VAL A 51 5.13 5.63 -5.54
N LEU A 52 4.61 6.62 -6.26
CA LEU A 52 4.98 6.85 -7.66
C LEU A 52 6.47 7.12 -7.82
N ILE A 53 7.06 7.93 -6.95
CA ILE A 53 8.50 8.21 -6.94
C ILE A 53 9.30 6.91 -6.74
N ASN A 54 8.89 6.06 -5.81
CA ASN A 54 9.58 4.81 -5.53
C ASN A 54 9.41 3.77 -6.65
N ILE A 55 8.26 3.74 -7.32
CA ILE A 55 8.07 2.93 -8.53
C ILE A 55 9.01 3.42 -9.63
N TRP A 56 9.08 4.71 -9.87
CA TRP A 56 9.98 5.31 -10.85
C TRP A 56 11.44 4.95 -10.57
N LYS A 57 11.88 5.13 -9.33
CA LYS A 57 13.27 4.82 -8.92
C LYS A 57 13.59 3.33 -9.02
N GLY A 58 12.63 2.45 -8.73
CA GLY A 58 12.83 1.02 -8.74
C GLY A 58 12.70 0.35 -10.11
N LEU A 59 12.05 1.02 -11.07
CA LEU A 59 11.74 0.45 -12.38
C LEU A 59 12.98 -0.02 -13.17
N PRO A 60 14.10 0.74 -13.24
CA PRO A 60 15.29 0.31 -13.96
C PRO A 60 15.93 -0.97 -13.41
N ALA A 61 15.76 -1.24 -12.12
CA ALA A 61 16.28 -2.43 -11.44
C ALA A 61 15.30 -3.60 -11.44
N PHE A 62 14.04 -3.38 -11.81
CA PHE A 62 13.03 -4.43 -11.91
C PHE A 62 13.31 -5.32 -13.13
N ARG A 63 13.69 -6.58 -12.87
CA ARG A 63 14.12 -7.54 -13.92
C ARG A 63 13.19 -8.74 -14.07
N GLY A 64 11.93 -8.61 -13.67
CA GLY A 64 10.96 -9.70 -13.79
C GLY A 64 11.18 -10.87 -12.84
N GLY A 65 11.91 -10.69 -11.74
CA GLY A 65 12.08 -11.69 -10.67
C GLY A 65 10.79 -12.00 -9.91
N SER A 66 9.77 -11.20 -10.08
CA SER A 66 8.41 -11.40 -9.61
C SER A 66 7.42 -10.85 -10.64
N LYS A 67 6.14 -11.18 -10.52
CA LYS A 67 5.09 -10.54 -11.30
C LYS A 67 5.08 -9.03 -11.01
N VAL A 68 4.75 -8.21 -12.01
CA VAL A 68 4.63 -6.76 -11.85
C VAL A 68 3.63 -6.42 -10.74
N ASP A 69 2.50 -7.11 -10.68
CA ASP A 69 1.48 -6.93 -9.65
C ASP A 69 2.05 -7.11 -8.24
N THR A 70 2.82 -8.19 -8.02
CA THR A 70 3.49 -8.46 -6.74
C THR A 70 4.48 -7.35 -6.38
N TRP A 71 5.26 -6.90 -7.34
CA TRP A 71 6.22 -5.81 -7.14
C TRP A 71 5.54 -4.49 -6.80
N ILE A 72 4.44 -4.14 -7.48
CA ILE A 72 3.66 -2.93 -7.17
C ILE A 72 3.08 -2.98 -5.76
N TRP A 73 2.54 -4.12 -5.33
CA TRP A 73 2.10 -4.32 -3.94
C TRP A 73 3.24 -4.07 -2.95
N ARG A 74 4.40 -4.67 -3.20
CA ARG A 74 5.59 -4.50 -2.33
C ARG A 74 6.05 -3.06 -2.24
N VAL A 75 6.22 -2.38 -3.36
CA VAL A 75 6.68 -0.99 -3.38
C VAL A 75 5.68 -0.09 -2.66
N SER A 76 4.39 -0.25 -2.94
CA SER A 76 3.33 0.54 -2.32
C SER A 76 3.26 0.33 -0.81
N LEU A 77 3.23 -0.91 -0.36
CA LEU A 77 3.17 -1.26 1.06
C LEU A 77 4.43 -0.84 1.81
N ASN A 78 5.60 -1.12 1.27
CA ASN A 78 6.87 -0.74 1.91
C ASN A 78 7.02 0.77 2.05
N THR A 79 6.59 1.53 1.05
CA THR A 79 6.58 2.99 1.10
C THR A 79 5.68 3.50 2.23
N CYS A 80 4.44 3.03 2.28
CA CYS A 80 3.47 3.46 3.28
C CYS A 80 3.85 3.03 4.70
N ILE A 81 4.32 1.79 4.88
CA ILE A 81 4.80 1.28 6.17
C ILE A 81 6.01 2.09 6.66
N GLY A 82 6.95 2.38 5.77
CA GLY A 82 8.14 3.16 6.09
C GLY A 82 7.81 4.57 6.56
N ILE A 83 6.88 5.24 5.88
CA ILE A 83 6.40 6.59 6.26
C ILE A 83 5.66 6.55 7.59
N ASP A 84 4.78 5.58 7.81
CA ASP A 84 4.05 5.42 9.08
C ASP A 84 5.00 5.22 10.26
N ARG A 85 6.01 4.37 10.11
CA ARG A 85 7.05 4.18 11.13
C ARG A 85 7.85 5.46 11.40
N SER A 86 8.17 6.21 10.37
CA SER A 86 8.88 7.48 10.47
C SER A 86 8.07 8.53 11.25
N LYS A 87 6.77 8.64 10.97
CA LYS A 87 5.85 9.52 11.68
C LYS A 87 5.77 9.18 13.17
N LYS A 88 5.63 7.90 13.51
CA LYS A 88 5.61 7.44 14.93
C LYS A 88 6.88 7.79 15.67
N ARG A 89 8.05 7.65 15.05
CA ARG A 89 9.33 8.03 15.66
C ARG A 89 9.46 9.53 15.93
N ARG A 90 8.81 10.37 15.12
CA ARG A 90 8.80 11.84 15.28
C ARG A 90 7.75 12.33 16.27
N GLY A 91 6.95 11.44 16.87
CA GLY A 91 5.87 11.80 17.78
C GLY A 91 4.67 12.49 17.09
N SER A 92 4.59 12.43 15.78
CA SER A 92 3.53 13.01 14.95
C SER A 92 2.29 12.11 14.84
N SER A 93 2.01 11.28 15.81
CA SER A 93 0.75 10.54 15.83
C SER A 93 -0.39 11.51 16.15
N LEU A 94 -1.09 11.94 15.11
CA LEU A 94 -2.37 12.62 15.29
C LEU A 94 -3.32 11.71 16.06
N PRO A 95 -4.07 12.24 17.05
CA PRO A 95 -5.06 11.45 17.75
C PRO A 95 -6.06 10.83 16.77
N VAL A 96 -6.51 9.62 17.10
CA VAL A 96 -7.55 8.90 16.35
C VAL A 96 -8.90 9.63 16.58
N THR A 97 -9.00 10.84 16.11
CA THR A 97 -10.24 11.60 16.16
C THR A 97 -10.60 12.08 14.79
N GLU A 98 -11.77 11.65 14.40
CA GLU A 98 -12.52 12.11 13.25
C GLU A 98 -12.08 11.55 11.89
N GLY A 99 -12.64 10.43 11.67
CA GLY A 99 -13.31 10.02 10.48
C GLY A 99 -12.61 10.25 9.17
N LEU A 100 -12.24 9.21 8.57
CA LEU A 100 -12.10 9.05 7.14
C LEU A 100 -13.12 9.90 6.36
N SER A 101 -12.76 11.17 6.12
CA SER A 101 -13.52 12.05 5.21
C SER A 101 -13.48 11.54 3.75
N LEU A 102 -12.82 10.40 3.51
CA LEU A 102 -12.61 9.78 2.21
C LEU A 102 -13.69 8.78 1.81
N ILE A 103 -14.61 8.44 2.71
CA ILE A 103 -15.68 7.47 2.47
C ILE A 103 -17.03 8.17 2.52
N ASP A 104 -17.85 7.91 1.51
CA ASP A 104 -19.16 8.53 1.31
C ASP A 104 -20.15 8.23 2.47
N ASP A 105 -21.06 9.17 2.76
CA ASP A 105 -21.92 9.19 3.95
C ASP A 105 -23.17 8.29 3.91
N GLY A 106 -23.27 7.35 2.98
CA GLY A 106 -24.37 6.38 2.94
C GLY A 106 -24.33 5.34 4.09
N ASP A 107 -25.44 4.62 4.31
CA ASP A 107 -25.53 3.58 5.35
C ASP A 107 -24.43 2.50 5.22
N ASP A 108 -24.12 2.09 4.00
CA ASP A 108 -22.99 1.19 3.71
C ASP A 108 -21.64 1.86 4.01
N GLY A 109 -21.53 3.16 3.78
CA GLY A 109 -20.33 3.95 4.07
C GLY A 109 -19.99 4.00 5.56
N ARG A 110 -20.99 3.97 6.46
CA ARG A 110 -20.78 3.96 7.90
C ARG A 110 -20.11 2.67 8.37
N GLN A 111 -20.56 1.52 7.89
CA GLN A 111 -19.96 0.21 8.24
C GLN A 111 -18.54 0.11 7.72
N ILE A 112 -18.32 0.58 6.49
CA ILE A 112 -16.98 0.63 5.88
C ILE A 112 -16.06 1.53 6.69
N ARG A 113 -16.50 2.72 7.11
CA ARG A 113 -15.73 3.62 7.98
C ARG A 113 -15.34 2.96 9.29
N MET A 114 -16.27 2.28 9.94
CA MET A 114 -15.99 1.59 11.20
C MET A 114 -14.94 0.49 11.02
N LEU A 115 -14.98 -0.25 9.93
CA LEU A 115 -13.97 -1.25 9.60
C LEU A 115 -12.60 -0.61 9.35
N TYR A 116 -12.54 0.44 8.52
CA TYR A 116 -11.31 1.18 8.27
C TYR A 116 -10.70 1.76 9.54
N ASP A 117 -11.52 2.31 10.42
CA ASP A 117 -11.07 2.86 11.69
C ASP A 117 -10.43 1.80 12.58
N ARG A 118 -11.02 0.61 12.64
CA ARG A 118 -10.44 -0.53 13.36
C ARG A 118 -9.12 -1.00 12.72
N ILE A 119 -9.07 -1.10 11.39
CA ILE A 119 -7.87 -1.50 10.67
C ILE A 119 -6.74 -0.48 10.90
N HIS A 120 -7.04 0.81 10.98
CA HIS A 120 -6.04 1.85 11.29
C HIS A 120 -5.43 1.73 12.68
N ARG A 121 -6.11 1.06 13.62
CA ARG A 121 -5.57 0.77 14.95
C ARG A 121 -4.59 -0.42 14.97
N LEU A 122 -4.59 -1.23 13.93
CA LEU A 122 -3.63 -2.33 13.79
C LEU A 122 -2.21 -1.78 13.56
N GLN A 123 -1.21 -2.59 13.93
CA GLN A 123 0.17 -2.30 13.54
C GLN A 123 0.29 -2.27 12.01
N PRO A 124 1.19 -1.43 11.44
CA PRO A 124 1.29 -1.27 9.98
C PRO A 124 1.47 -2.58 9.21
N PHE A 125 2.26 -3.50 9.72
CA PHE A 125 2.48 -4.80 9.08
C PHE A 125 1.22 -5.68 9.06
N ASP A 126 0.47 -5.71 10.14
CA ASP A 126 -0.80 -6.45 10.23
C ASP A 126 -1.88 -5.78 9.37
N ARG A 127 -1.86 -4.46 9.27
CA ARG A 127 -2.72 -3.70 8.36
C ARG A 127 -2.47 -4.08 6.89
N ALA A 128 -1.20 -4.23 6.50
CA ALA A 128 -0.82 -4.70 5.17
C ALA A 128 -1.37 -6.10 4.88
N ILE A 129 -1.23 -7.02 5.82
CA ILE A 129 -1.69 -8.41 5.66
C ILE A 129 -3.21 -8.48 5.53
N VAL A 130 -3.96 -7.78 6.38
CA VAL A 130 -5.42 -7.77 6.30
C VAL A 130 -5.92 -7.12 5.03
N LEU A 131 -5.26 -6.08 4.54
CA LEU A 131 -5.59 -5.46 3.26
C LEU A 131 -5.48 -6.45 2.11
N LEU A 132 -4.36 -7.17 2.02
CA LEU A 132 -4.14 -8.17 0.97
C LEU A 132 -5.18 -9.31 1.04
N TRP A 133 -5.56 -9.70 2.24
CA TRP A 133 -6.62 -10.67 2.44
C TRP A 133 -8.00 -10.14 2.01
N LEU A 134 -8.33 -8.90 2.32
CA LEU A 134 -9.57 -8.23 1.86
C LEU A 134 -9.63 -8.07 0.34
N GLU A 135 -8.48 -7.95 -0.31
CA GLU A 135 -8.37 -7.95 -1.78
C GLU A 135 -8.41 -9.36 -2.40
N ASN A 136 -8.74 -10.36 -1.60
CA ASN A 136 -8.88 -11.77 -2.00
C ASN A 136 -7.62 -12.41 -2.56
N LEU A 137 -6.43 -11.95 -2.16
CA LEU A 137 -5.19 -12.60 -2.54
C LEU A 137 -5.05 -13.94 -1.79
N PRO A 138 -4.60 -15.01 -2.46
CA PRO A 138 -4.30 -16.26 -1.78
C PRO A 138 -3.12 -16.11 -0.82
N TYR A 139 -3.04 -16.95 0.21
CA TYR A 139 -2.02 -16.87 1.26
C TYR A 139 -0.60 -16.95 0.72
N GLU A 140 -0.38 -17.70 -0.34
CA GLU A 140 0.91 -17.83 -1.03
C GLU A 140 1.36 -16.47 -1.61
N GLU A 141 0.45 -15.72 -2.21
CA GLU A 141 0.73 -14.38 -2.74
C GLU A 141 0.96 -13.38 -1.60
N ILE A 142 0.13 -13.41 -0.57
CA ILE A 142 0.34 -12.56 0.63
C ILE A 142 1.72 -12.82 1.21
N ALA A 143 2.08 -14.09 1.42
CA ALA A 143 3.37 -14.50 1.93
C ALA A 143 4.53 -13.95 1.08
N SER A 144 4.40 -14.06 -0.25
CA SER A 144 5.40 -13.55 -1.19
C SER A 144 5.52 -12.02 -1.15
N ILE A 145 4.40 -11.30 -1.02
CA ILE A 145 4.39 -9.83 -0.97
C ILE A 145 5.02 -9.32 0.33
N VAL A 146 4.62 -9.87 1.48
CA VAL A 146 5.07 -9.35 2.79
C VAL A 146 6.34 -10.02 3.32
N GLY A 147 6.83 -11.07 2.66
CA GLY A 147 8.12 -11.71 2.97
C GLY A 147 8.10 -12.62 4.19
N ILE A 148 7.00 -13.33 4.45
CA ILE A 148 6.88 -14.33 5.51
C ILE A 148 6.38 -15.67 4.93
N THR A 149 6.37 -16.72 5.74
CA THR A 149 5.85 -18.02 5.33
C THR A 149 4.33 -18.02 5.25
N VAL A 150 3.75 -18.92 4.45
CA VAL A 150 2.30 -19.14 4.37
C VAL A 150 1.71 -19.48 5.75
N LYS A 151 2.41 -20.28 6.52
CA LYS A 151 2.02 -20.61 7.90
C LYS A 151 1.93 -19.36 8.78
N ASN A 152 2.90 -18.47 8.68
CA ASN A 152 2.91 -17.21 9.45
C ASN A 152 1.79 -16.26 8.99
N VAL A 153 1.46 -16.22 7.70
CA VAL A 153 0.29 -15.49 7.18
C VAL A 153 -0.98 -16.01 7.86
N SER A 154 -1.18 -17.32 7.89
CA SER A 154 -2.36 -17.95 8.51
C SER A 154 -2.48 -17.61 9.99
N VAL A 155 -1.38 -17.74 10.75
CA VAL A 155 -1.36 -17.42 12.18
C VAL A 155 -1.64 -15.95 12.45
N ARG A 156 -1.01 -15.06 11.67
CA ARG A 156 -1.22 -13.60 11.83
C ARG A 156 -2.65 -13.21 11.48
N LEU A 157 -3.22 -13.72 10.40
CA LEU A 157 -4.59 -13.43 10.01
C LEU A 157 -5.58 -13.90 11.06
N PHE A 158 -5.37 -15.05 11.67
CA PHE A 158 -6.20 -15.50 12.77
C PHE A 158 -6.20 -14.48 13.92
N ARG A 159 -5.02 -14.05 14.37
CA ARG A 159 -4.87 -13.05 15.44
C ARG A 159 -5.47 -11.70 15.07
N ILE A 160 -5.26 -11.24 13.85
CA ILE A 160 -5.82 -9.98 13.35
C ILE A 160 -7.36 -10.03 13.38
N LYS A 161 -7.96 -11.11 12.90
CA LYS A 161 -9.42 -11.27 12.91
C LYS A 161 -9.98 -11.29 14.34
N GLU A 162 -9.32 -11.95 15.29
CA GLU A 162 -9.72 -11.93 16.69
C GLU A 162 -9.61 -10.53 17.30
N GLU A 163 -8.54 -9.79 16.98
CA GLU A 163 -8.36 -8.41 17.42
C GLU A 163 -9.44 -7.47 16.87
N LEU A 164 -9.76 -7.58 15.58
CA LEU A 164 -10.84 -6.81 14.95
C LEU A 164 -12.22 -7.12 15.54
N LYS A 165 -12.49 -8.39 15.88
CA LYS A 165 -13.71 -8.77 16.60
C LYS A 165 -13.78 -8.14 18.00
N ARG A 166 -12.68 -8.17 18.72
CA ARG A 166 -12.60 -7.53 20.03
C ARG A 166 -12.93 -6.05 19.96
N MET A 167 -12.33 -5.34 18.99
CA MET A 167 -12.60 -3.92 18.75
C MET A 167 -14.07 -3.65 18.36
N SER A 168 -14.79 -4.64 17.80
CA SER A 168 -16.19 -4.47 17.44
C SER A 168 -17.15 -4.51 18.64
N ASN A 169 -16.68 -5.04 19.75
CA ASN A 169 -17.45 -5.17 20.99
C ASN A 169 -17.19 -4.02 21.98
N GLU A 170 -16.27 -3.14 21.66
CA GLU A 170 -15.99 -1.90 22.40
C GLU A 170 -16.94 -0.76 21.97
#